data_e942eee06306370f5765c4192fc93bd1
#
_entry.id   e942eee06306370f5765c4192fc93bd1
#
_cell.length_a   1.000
_cell.length_b   1.000
_cell.length_c   1.000
_cell.angle_alpha   90.00
_cell.angle_beta   90.00
_cell.angle_gamma   90.00
#
_symmetry.space_group_name_H-M   'P 1'
#
loop_
_entity.id
_entity.type
_entity.pdbx_description
1 polymer ?
#
loop_
_entity_poly.entity_id
_entity_poly.type
_entity_poly.pdbx_seq_one_letter_code
_entity_poly.pdbx_strand_id
1 'polypeptide(L)'
;MLTYLFPISALLGGIIGVFAYAPFNYSFLAFISLLLLLTVIKYSKTNKQTLFSVFLWGMGYFTFGLNWINISVHQFGGLPTIAAYALVVLLAAYLSLFPMLFAWLIRKLAINQSIIFAILWTFTEFLRGWLFSGFPWLQFGYTQIDTFFASIAPFFGVQGITFVMVWLSALVLNVIDSLFINKQRHWLLTSSQALLAILLVGISYYSQQISFIKPNTTEKPLTITLVQGNIEQQLKWNPDYLYQSLDIHKNLVESQLGKSDIIILPESVLPLLENQLEPYITMLSRFSQQSHSAILLGTIYQKPNTEQLFNSLIALKPEQPYSIDNVPRYLKHHLVPFGEYIPLSWIKNILDIPFSDMSEGPYTQVPLDVKGAKFANAICYEIIFDNQVRHSVQNGADFILTVSNDAWFGTSIGPWQHFQMARMRALELGKPLIRATNTGVTAFIDAHGKIISQAPQFQQTTLTAQVTKVVGKTPFAALGSTPLYLLSVVLFILHLVGSVMRRVLVRRVVGK
;
A
#
# COMPACT_ATOMS: atom_id res chain seq x y z
N MET A 1 29.72 -1.55 27.94
CA MET A 1 28.61 -2.51 28.08
C MET A 1 27.44 -2.15 27.16
N LEU A 2 26.88 -0.94 27.18
CA LEU A 2 25.73 -0.51 26.34
C LEU A 2 25.94 -0.69 24.83
N THR A 3 27.16 -0.51 24.31
CA THR A 3 27.44 -0.61 22.86
C THR A 3 27.30 -2.03 22.28
N TYR A 4 27.41 -3.08 23.09
CA TYR A 4 27.19 -4.46 22.65
C TYR A 4 25.68 -4.81 22.57
N LEU A 5 24.81 -4.01 23.19
CA LEU A 5 23.37 -4.21 23.17
C LEU A 5 22.71 -3.58 21.93
N PHE A 6 23.39 -2.67 21.20
CA PHE A 6 22.79 -2.00 20.03
C PHE A 6 22.31 -2.94 18.93
N PRO A 7 23.03 -4.00 18.53
CA PRO A 7 22.52 -4.94 17.53
C PRO A 7 21.23 -5.63 17.98
N ILE A 8 21.17 -6.03 19.26
CA ILE A 8 19.98 -6.72 19.82
C ILE A 8 18.81 -5.73 19.93
N SER A 9 19.04 -4.54 20.48
CA SER A 9 17.99 -3.52 20.59
C SER A 9 17.47 -3.07 19.22
N ALA A 10 18.33 -3.03 18.21
CA ALA A 10 17.96 -2.72 16.85
C ALA A 10 17.06 -3.83 16.26
N LEU A 11 17.46 -5.10 16.35
CA LEU A 11 16.63 -6.23 15.89
C LEU A 11 15.26 -6.21 16.56
N LEU A 12 15.22 -6.09 17.89
CA LEU A 12 13.95 -6.01 18.63
C LEU A 12 13.13 -4.77 18.24
N GLY A 13 13.78 -3.63 18.02
CA GLY A 13 13.14 -2.41 17.53
C GLY A 13 12.47 -2.60 16.16
N GLY A 14 13.11 -3.34 15.24
CA GLY A 14 12.51 -3.73 13.98
C GLY A 14 11.27 -4.60 14.16
N ILE A 15 11.38 -5.65 14.96
CA ILE A 15 10.26 -6.58 15.25
C ILE A 15 9.08 -5.83 15.89
N ILE A 16 9.35 -4.99 16.89
CA ILE A 16 8.32 -4.17 17.58
C ILE A 16 7.56 -3.28 16.57
N GLY A 17 8.25 -2.73 15.58
CA GLY A 17 7.63 -1.89 14.54
C GLY A 17 6.53 -2.61 13.74
N VAL A 18 6.60 -3.92 13.59
CA VAL A 18 5.59 -4.72 12.87
C VAL A 18 4.25 -4.71 13.59
N PHE A 19 4.24 -4.70 14.90
CA PHE A 19 3.00 -4.68 15.70
C PHE A 19 2.23 -3.35 15.61
N ALA A 20 2.81 -2.33 14.96
CA ALA A 20 2.10 -1.10 14.67
C ALA A 20 1.13 -1.22 13.47
N TYR A 21 1.31 -2.23 12.60
CA TYR A 21 0.45 -2.48 11.44
C TYR A 21 -0.76 -3.35 11.79
N ALA A 22 -1.73 -3.34 10.88
CA ALA A 22 -2.85 -4.28 10.93
C ALA A 22 -2.34 -5.75 10.83
N PRO A 23 -2.97 -6.69 11.54
CA PRO A 23 -4.18 -6.54 12.38
C PRO A 23 -3.91 -6.08 13.81
N PHE A 24 -2.66 -5.89 14.23
CA PHE A 24 -2.31 -5.56 15.63
C PHE A 24 -2.69 -4.13 16.00
N ASN A 25 -2.41 -3.15 15.12
CA ASN A 25 -2.80 -1.73 15.24
C ASN A 25 -2.29 -1.00 16.50
N TYR A 26 -1.15 -1.46 17.09
CA TYR A 26 -0.49 -0.73 18.18
C TYR A 26 0.33 0.44 17.62
N SER A 27 -0.34 1.44 17.04
CA SER A 27 0.25 2.53 16.24
C SER A 27 1.43 3.25 16.91
N PHE A 28 1.44 3.37 18.24
CA PHE A 28 2.52 4.00 19.00
C PHE A 28 3.84 3.21 18.94
N LEU A 29 3.80 1.90 18.67
CA LEU A 29 5.00 1.07 18.53
C LEU A 29 5.85 1.46 17.31
N ALA A 30 5.25 2.11 16.32
CA ALA A 30 5.99 2.69 15.20
C ALA A 30 6.98 3.77 15.67
N PHE A 31 6.56 4.64 16.59
CA PHE A 31 7.44 5.66 17.18
C PHE A 31 8.54 5.02 18.05
N ILE A 32 8.22 3.98 18.81
CA ILE A 32 9.23 3.24 19.61
C ILE A 32 10.26 2.61 18.67
N SER A 33 9.83 1.97 17.59
CA SER A 33 10.74 1.39 16.59
C SER A 33 11.66 2.43 15.97
N LEU A 34 11.12 3.59 15.56
CA LEU A 34 11.90 4.71 15.03
C LEU A 34 12.87 5.27 16.06
N LEU A 35 12.45 5.47 17.31
CA LEU A 35 13.32 5.97 18.39
C LEU A 35 14.48 5.01 18.65
N LEU A 36 14.25 3.71 18.67
CA LEU A 36 15.32 2.71 18.83
C LEU A 36 16.29 2.75 17.64
N LEU A 37 15.79 2.81 16.41
CA LEU A 37 16.63 2.96 15.21
C LEU A 37 17.49 4.22 15.27
N LEU A 38 16.89 5.37 15.53
CA LEU A 38 17.60 6.66 15.59
C LEU A 38 18.60 6.70 16.75
N THR A 39 18.29 6.07 17.89
CA THR A 39 19.20 5.92 19.03
C THR A 39 20.45 5.14 18.64
N VAL A 40 20.28 4.03 17.93
CA VAL A 40 21.39 3.23 17.43
C VAL A 40 22.26 4.02 16.46
N ILE A 41 21.66 4.78 15.53
CA ILE A 41 22.40 5.62 14.58
C ILE A 41 23.21 6.71 15.32
N LYS A 42 22.61 7.33 16.33
CA LYS A 42 23.21 8.44 17.07
C LYS A 42 24.36 8.01 17.99
N TYR A 43 24.21 6.88 18.68
CA TYR A 43 25.13 6.49 19.77
C TYR A 43 26.11 5.38 19.44
N SER A 44 26.01 4.76 18.25
CA SER A 44 27.00 3.78 17.80
C SER A 44 28.39 4.44 17.65
N LYS A 45 29.43 3.77 18.15
CA LYS A 45 30.78 4.29 18.14
C LYS A 45 31.41 4.32 16.75
N THR A 46 31.13 3.33 15.91
CA THR A 46 31.73 3.18 14.57
C THR A 46 30.69 3.06 13.51
N ASN A 47 31.03 3.44 12.28
CA ASN A 47 30.14 3.27 11.12
C ASN A 47 29.78 1.80 10.88
N LYS A 48 30.73 0.86 11.08
CA LYS A 48 30.49 -0.58 10.96
C LYS A 48 29.41 -1.03 11.95
N GLN A 49 29.51 -0.62 13.20
CA GLN A 49 28.50 -0.94 14.23
C GLN A 49 27.13 -0.36 13.87
N THR A 50 27.10 0.91 13.42
CA THR A 50 25.84 1.54 12.98
C THR A 50 25.17 0.74 11.88
N LEU A 51 25.90 0.49 10.78
CA LEU A 51 25.34 -0.18 9.61
C LEU A 51 24.90 -1.61 9.92
N PHE A 52 25.70 -2.35 10.71
CA PHE A 52 25.32 -3.71 11.12
C PHE A 52 24.07 -3.71 12.00
N SER A 53 23.96 -2.80 12.97
CA SER A 53 22.78 -2.72 13.83
C SER A 53 21.54 -2.27 13.06
N VAL A 54 21.66 -1.32 12.14
CA VAL A 54 20.55 -0.88 11.27
C VAL A 54 20.14 -1.98 10.31
N PHE A 55 21.10 -2.77 9.79
CA PHE A 55 20.78 -3.96 9.01
C PHE A 55 19.93 -4.95 9.82
N LEU A 56 20.32 -5.22 11.06
CA LEU A 56 19.55 -6.11 11.94
C LEU A 56 18.15 -5.53 12.27
N TRP A 57 18.05 -4.20 12.44
CA TRP A 57 16.74 -3.56 12.57
C TRP A 57 15.87 -3.84 11.35
N GLY A 58 16.41 -3.65 10.13
CA GLY A 58 15.73 -3.96 8.88
C GLY A 58 15.37 -5.43 8.77
N MET A 59 16.28 -6.34 9.13
CA MET A 59 16.02 -7.78 9.15
C MET A 59 14.86 -8.13 10.08
N GLY A 60 14.82 -7.58 11.30
CA GLY A 60 13.70 -7.77 12.22
C GLY A 60 12.39 -7.22 11.64
N TYR A 61 12.43 -6.01 11.07
CA TYR A 61 11.25 -5.34 10.55
C TYR A 61 10.68 -6.02 9.30
N PHE A 62 11.51 -6.28 8.30
CA PHE A 62 11.04 -6.83 7.03
C PHE A 62 10.81 -8.34 7.08
N THR A 63 11.65 -9.13 7.78
CA THR A 63 11.41 -10.58 7.87
C THR A 63 10.08 -10.87 8.58
N PHE A 64 9.81 -10.22 9.71
CA PHE A 64 8.57 -10.44 10.45
C PHE A 64 7.37 -9.78 9.78
N GLY A 65 7.53 -8.58 9.22
CA GLY A 65 6.45 -7.86 8.55
C GLY A 65 6.02 -8.47 7.22
N LEU A 66 6.91 -9.19 6.53
CA LEU A 66 6.66 -9.81 5.23
C LEU A 66 6.64 -11.35 5.30
N ASN A 67 6.59 -11.92 6.52
CA ASN A 67 6.60 -13.37 6.69
C ASN A 67 5.47 -14.09 5.94
N TRP A 68 4.37 -13.40 5.67
CA TRP A 68 3.25 -13.93 4.90
C TRP A 68 3.63 -14.37 3.47
N ILE A 69 4.71 -13.84 2.89
CA ILE A 69 5.20 -14.21 1.55
C ILE A 69 5.59 -15.70 1.51
N ASN A 70 6.07 -16.26 2.64
CA ASN A 70 6.42 -17.68 2.68
C ASN A 70 5.23 -18.59 2.34
N ILE A 71 4.00 -18.19 2.71
CA ILE A 71 2.78 -18.95 2.44
C ILE A 71 2.56 -19.02 0.92
N SER A 72 2.63 -17.87 0.23
CA SER A 72 2.47 -17.83 -1.22
C SER A 72 3.51 -18.68 -1.95
N VAL A 73 4.78 -18.57 -1.53
CA VAL A 73 5.90 -19.24 -2.18
C VAL A 73 5.93 -20.74 -1.88
N HIS A 74 5.60 -21.14 -0.64
CA HIS A 74 5.60 -22.54 -0.24
C HIS A 74 4.34 -23.29 -0.70
N GLN A 75 3.15 -22.78 -0.33
CA GLN A 75 1.91 -23.50 -0.57
C GLN A 75 1.47 -23.48 -2.04
N PHE A 76 1.77 -22.39 -2.76
CA PHE A 76 1.30 -22.19 -4.12
C PHE A 76 2.44 -22.14 -5.16
N GLY A 77 3.64 -21.74 -4.76
CA GLY A 77 4.83 -21.75 -5.61
C GLY A 77 5.59 -23.09 -5.59
N GLY A 78 5.14 -24.06 -4.79
CA GLY A 78 5.72 -25.43 -4.75
C GLY A 78 7.13 -25.53 -4.14
N LEU A 79 7.68 -24.44 -3.58
CA LEU A 79 9.02 -24.47 -2.99
C LEU A 79 9.01 -25.14 -1.60
N PRO A 80 10.08 -25.89 -1.25
CA PRO A 80 10.24 -26.39 0.11
C PRO A 80 10.22 -25.27 1.14
N THR A 81 9.70 -25.53 2.33
CA THR A 81 9.53 -24.54 3.42
C THR A 81 10.82 -23.75 3.69
N ILE A 82 11.98 -24.43 3.76
CA ILE A 82 13.28 -23.81 4.02
C ILE A 82 13.62 -22.80 2.90
N ALA A 83 13.39 -23.14 1.63
CA ALA A 83 13.64 -22.27 0.50
C ALA A 83 12.68 -21.04 0.51
N ALA A 84 11.42 -21.22 0.85
CA ALA A 84 10.45 -20.14 0.98
C ALA A 84 10.87 -19.14 2.08
N TYR A 85 11.28 -19.60 3.25
CA TYR A 85 11.81 -18.71 4.29
C TYR A 85 13.13 -18.04 3.88
N ALA A 86 14.01 -18.75 3.18
CA ALA A 86 15.26 -18.16 2.65
C ALA A 86 14.98 -17.01 1.69
N LEU A 87 13.95 -17.10 0.84
CA LEU A 87 13.52 -16.00 -0.04
C LEU A 87 12.97 -14.80 0.75
N VAL A 88 12.17 -15.03 1.81
CA VAL A 88 11.72 -13.95 2.69
C VAL A 88 12.91 -13.25 3.35
N VAL A 89 13.88 -14.00 3.85
CA VAL A 89 15.11 -13.45 4.46
C VAL A 89 15.95 -12.69 3.44
N LEU A 90 16.06 -13.19 2.21
CA LEU A 90 16.78 -12.51 1.12
C LEU A 90 16.09 -11.19 0.74
N LEU A 91 14.76 -11.19 0.61
CA LEU A 91 13.98 -9.97 0.38
C LEU A 91 14.15 -8.99 1.54
N ALA A 92 14.07 -9.46 2.78
CA ALA A 92 14.30 -8.62 3.96
C ALA A 92 15.72 -8.02 3.98
N ALA A 93 16.73 -8.80 3.59
CA ALA A 93 18.11 -8.31 3.46
C ALA A 93 18.23 -7.21 2.41
N TYR A 94 17.62 -7.41 1.22
CA TYR A 94 17.55 -6.37 0.19
C TYR A 94 16.86 -5.10 0.71
N LEU A 95 15.69 -5.23 1.29
CA LEU A 95 14.93 -4.09 1.82
C LEU A 95 15.67 -3.38 2.97
N SER A 96 16.50 -4.10 3.74
CA SER A 96 17.32 -3.52 4.82
C SER A 96 18.43 -2.59 4.31
N LEU A 97 18.79 -2.67 3.02
CA LEU A 97 19.75 -1.76 2.42
C LEU A 97 19.27 -0.29 2.41
N PHE A 98 17.96 -0.05 2.36
CA PHE A 98 17.40 1.32 2.36
C PHE A 98 17.58 2.03 3.71
N PRO A 99 17.20 1.47 4.86
CA PRO A 99 17.53 2.07 6.16
C PRO A 99 19.04 2.09 6.42
N MET A 100 19.83 1.16 5.87
CA MET A 100 21.30 1.25 5.94
C MET A 100 21.82 2.46 5.16
N LEU A 101 21.29 2.73 3.95
CA LEU A 101 21.64 3.92 3.17
C LEU A 101 21.30 5.20 3.93
N PHE A 102 20.12 5.25 4.53
CA PHE A 102 19.71 6.35 5.40
C PHE A 102 20.73 6.60 6.54
N ALA A 103 21.08 5.55 7.29
CA ALA A 103 22.03 5.65 8.38
C ALA A 103 23.44 6.05 7.89
N TRP A 104 23.87 5.51 6.76
CA TRP A 104 25.17 5.86 6.14
C TRP A 104 25.23 7.34 5.76
N LEU A 105 24.17 7.87 5.13
CA LEU A 105 24.09 9.29 4.76
C LEU A 105 24.16 10.19 6.00
N ILE A 106 23.42 9.89 7.06
CA ILE A 106 23.45 10.64 8.32
C ILE A 106 24.87 10.67 8.91
N ARG A 107 25.51 9.52 8.99
CA ARG A 107 26.86 9.39 9.57
C ARG A 107 27.93 10.05 8.71
N LYS A 108 27.88 9.85 7.37
CA LYS A 108 28.85 10.40 6.43
C LYS A 108 28.78 11.94 6.35
N LEU A 109 27.57 12.49 6.39
CA LEU A 109 27.34 13.93 6.30
C LEU A 109 27.36 14.61 7.68
N ALA A 110 27.57 13.86 8.78
CA ALA A 110 27.58 14.34 10.18
C ALA A 110 26.31 15.17 10.50
N ILE A 111 25.15 14.65 10.12
CA ILE A 111 23.87 15.35 10.25
C ILE A 111 23.35 15.27 11.69
N ASN A 112 22.97 16.42 12.25
CA ASN A 112 22.38 16.53 13.57
C ASN A 112 20.99 17.19 13.57
N GLN A 113 20.58 17.81 12.45
CA GLN A 113 19.29 18.47 12.33
C GLN A 113 18.18 17.44 12.12
N SER A 114 17.19 17.45 13.01
CA SER A 114 16.09 16.48 13.03
C SER A 114 15.27 16.43 11.74
N ILE A 115 15.06 17.58 11.07
CA ILE A 115 14.33 17.64 9.82
C ILE A 115 15.07 16.92 8.68
N ILE A 116 16.40 16.93 8.67
CA ILE A 116 17.19 16.27 7.62
C ILE A 116 17.06 14.73 7.75
N PHE A 117 16.82 14.22 8.95
CA PHE A 117 16.51 12.80 9.14
C PHE A 117 15.21 12.44 8.38
N ALA A 118 14.17 13.24 8.51
CA ALA A 118 12.91 13.01 7.78
C ALA A 118 13.10 13.08 6.25
N ILE A 119 13.87 14.07 5.77
CA ILE A 119 14.19 14.23 4.35
C ILE A 119 14.94 13.01 3.81
N LEU A 120 15.98 12.56 4.49
CA LEU A 120 16.75 11.39 4.04
C LEU A 120 15.97 10.10 4.12
N TRP A 121 15.09 9.95 5.13
CA TRP A 121 14.18 8.81 5.19
C TRP A 121 13.23 8.80 4.00
N THR A 122 12.57 9.91 3.72
CA THR A 122 11.67 10.05 2.56
C THR A 122 12.38 9.73 1.25
N PHE A 123 13.63 10.18 1.09
CA PHE A 123 14.45 9.84 -0.07
C PHE A 123 14.70 8.34 -0.19
N THR A 124 15.04 7.65 0.89
CA THR A 124 15.27 6.19 0.85
C THR A 124 13.98 5.40 0.66
N GLU A 125 12.84 5.87 1.17
CA GLU A 125 11.52 5.27 0.86
C GLU A 125 11.10 5.50 -0.59
N PHE A 126 11.37 6.68 -1.17
CA PHE A 126 11.16 6.92 -2.59
C PHE A 126 11.96 5.93 -3.45
N LEU A 127 13.26 5.73 -3.13
CA LEU A 127 14.09 4.74 -3.83
C LEU A 127 13.51 3.33 -3.70
N ARG A 128 13.06 2.93 -2.50
CA ARG A 128 12.46 1.62 -2.24
C ARG A 128 11.14 1.42 -3.01
N GLY A 129 10.38 2.47 -3.20
CA GLY A 129 9.13 2.46 -3.96
C GLY A 129 9.33 2.48 -5.49
N TRP A 130 10.58 2.65 -5.99
CA TRP A 130 10.86 2.78 -7.41
C TRP A 130 11.85 1.74 -7.96
N LEU A 131 12.91 1.41 -7.22
CA LEU A 131 13.93 0.45 -7.69
C LEU A 131 13.35 -0.96 -7.84
N PHE A 132 13.68 -1.64 -8.96
CA PHE A 132 13.23 -3.00 -9.29
C PHE A 132 11.70 -3.16 -9.24
N SER A 133 10.98 -2.31 -9.94
CA SER A 133 9.50 -2.16 -9.95
C SER A 133 8.90 -1.57 -8.67
N GLY A 134 9.70 -1.37 -7.62
CA GLY A 134 9.28 -0.79 -6.35
C GLY A 134 8.56 -1.76 -5.41
N PHE A 135 8.81 -1.57 -4.11
CA PHE A 135 8.09 -2.30 -3.05
C PHE A 135 7.77 -1.36 -1.88
N PRO A 136 6.72 -0.51 -2.00
CA PRO A 136 6.35 0.48 -0.98
C PRO A 136 5.57 -0.11 0.21
N TRP A 137 5.69 -1.42 0.47
CA TRP A 137 5.08 -2.09 1.62
C TRP A 137 5.75 -1.66 2.93
N LEU A 138 5.01 -1.66 4.06
CA LEU A 138 5.50 -1.30 5.38
C LEU A 138 6.11 0.13 5.47
N GLN A 139 5.47 1.14 4.85
CA GLN A 139 5.76 2.54 5.18
C GLN A 139 5.08 2.90 6.51
N PHE A 140 5.81 3.54 7.43
CA PHE A 140 5.29 3.82 8.77
C PHE A 140 3.99 4.62 8.80
N GLY A 141 3.77 5.48 7.81
CA GLY A 141 2.55 6.27 7.72
C GLY A 141 1.27 5.44 7.68
N TYR A 142 1.30 4.21 7.14
CA TYR A 142 0.14 3.33 7.15
C TYR A 142 -0.33 2.97 8.56
N THR A 143 0.58 2.89 9.53
CA THR A 143 0.26 2.57 10.93
C THR A 143 -0.62 3.62 11.60
N GLN A 144 -0.74 4.79 10.98
CA GLN A 144 -1.41 5.95 11.57
C GLN A 144 -2.81 6.20 11.01
N ILE A 145 -3.36 5.31 10.18
CA ILE A 145 -4.67 5.48 9.52
C ILE A 145 -5.82 5.76 10.51
N ASP A 146 -5.73 5.23 11.72
CA ASP A 146 -6.74 5.36 12.77
C ASP A 146 -6.32 6.37 13.87
N THR A 147 -5.28 7.17 13.63
CA THR A 147 -4.82 8.23 14.54
C THR A 147 -5.04 9.62 13.93
N PHE A 148 -4.86 10.68 14.74
CA PHE A 148 -4.95 12.05 14.22
C PHE A 148 -3.88 12.40 13.17
N PHE A 149 -2.77 11.66 13.09
CA PHE A 149 -1.77 11.84 12.04
C PHE A 149 -2.29 11.48 10.64
N ALA A 150 -3.35 10.68 10.55
CA ALA A 150 -4.03 10.38 9.28
C ALA A 150 -4.46 11.64 8.51
N SER A 151 -4.78 12.73 9.24
CA SER A 151 -5.16 14.02 8.66
C SER A 151 -4.11 14.68 7.76
N ILE A 152 -2.86 14.20 7.80
CA ILE A 152 -1.75 14.64 6.92
C ILE A 152 -1.89 14.02 5.53
N ALA A 153 -2.51 12.83 5.41
CA ALA A 153 -2.58 12.08 4.16
C ALA A 153 -3.27 12.85 3.02
N PRO A 154 -4.38 13.57 3.21
CA PRO A 154 -4.99 14.38 2.16
C PRO A 154 -4.08 15.47 1.56
N PHE A 155 -3.02 15.88 2.28
CA PHE A 155 -2.06 16.89 1.82
C PHE A 155 -0.84 16.26 1.14
N PHE A 156 -0.23 15.24 1.74
CA PHE A 156 1.10 14.74 1.36
C PHE A 156 1.18 13.22 1.25
N GLY A 157 0.06 12.52 1.33
CA GLY A 157 -0.01 11.07 1.28
C GLY A 157 0.58 10.37 2.51
N VAL A 158 0.69 9.05 2.45
CA VAL A 158 1.32 8.23 3.48
C VAL A 158 2.77 8.63 3.76
N GLN A 159 3.47 9.12 2.75
CA GLN A 159 4.85 9.59 2.88
C GLN A 159 4.96 10.85 3.73
N GLY A 160 3.95 11.75 3.67
CA GLY A 160 3.87 12.91 4.53
C GLY A 160 3.69 12.54 6.01
N ILE A 161 2.87 11.53 6.29
CA ILE A 161 2.74 10.99 7.64
C ILE A 161 4.07 10.42 8.12
N THR A 162 4.73 9.57 7.31
CA THR A 162 6.05 9.01 7.63
C THR A 162 7.09 10.11 7.88
N PHE A 163 7.10 11.15 7.04
CA PHE A 163 8.00 12.31 7.21
C PHE A 163 7.82 12.96 8.59
N VAL A 164 6.59 13.26 8.98
CA VAL A 164 6.28 13.86 10.29
C VAL A 164 6.66 12.92 11.43
N MET A 165 6.40 11.62 11.31
CA MET A 165 6.76 10.62 12.33
C MET A 165 8.28 10.56 12.55
N VAL A 166 9.08 10.49 11.50
CA VAL A 166 10.55 10.45 11.58
C VAL A 166 11.07 11.76 12.15
N TRP A 167 10.53 12.92 11.70
CA TRP A 167 10.93 14.23 12.24
C TRP A 167 10.60 14.36 13.71
N LEU A 168 9.40 14.01 14.13
CA LEU A 168 8.97 14.01 15.52
C LEU A 168 9.84 13.08 16.39
N SER A 169 10.13 11.87 15.92
CA SER A 169 11.00 10.93 16.63
C SER A 169 12.43 11.48 16.81
N ALA A 170 12.96 12.15 15.79
CA ALA A 170 14.28 12.78 15.87
C ALA A 170 14.30 13.99 16.82
N LEU A 171 13.22 14.80 16.86
CA LEU A 171 13.05 15.90 17.82
C LEU A 171 13.01 15.37 19.27
N VAL A 172 12.17 14.36 19.52
CA VAL A 172 12.03 13.72 20.83
C VAL A 172 13.37 13.14 21.29
N LEU A 173 14.09 12.42 20.40
CA LEU A 173 15.41 11.89 20.73
C LEU A 173 16.42 13.01 21.10
N ASN A 174 16.40 14.13 20.40
CA ASN A 174 17.28 15.27 20.71
C ASN A 174 16.94 15.92 22.05
N VAL A 175 15.65 16.02 22.39
CA VAL A 175 15.20 16.52 23.70
C VAL A 175 15.67 15.57 24.82
N ILE A 176 15.45 14.25 24.66
CA ILE A 176 15.91 13.24 25.62
C ILE A 176 17.42 13.30 25.79
N ASP A 177 18.16 13.38 24.68
CA ASP A 177 19.62 13.48 24.70
C ASP A 177 20.12 14.69 25.50
N SER A 178 19.55 15.86 25.26
CA SER A 178 19.91 17.11 25.93
C SER A 178 19.60 17.11 27.43
N LEU A 179 18.47 16.51 27.83
CA LEU A 179 18.02 16.51 29.22
C LEU A 179 18.72 15.45 30.08
N PHE A 180 18.90 14.25 29.53
CA PHE A 180 19.24 13.07 30.34
C PHE A 180 20.61 12.48 30.04
N ILE A 181 21.11 12.58 28.78
CA ILE A 181 22.29 11.85 28.34
C ILE A 181 23.52 12.78 28.37
N ASN A 182 23.56 13.81 27.54
CA ASN A 182 24.72 14.67 27.39
C ASN A 182 24.73 15.85 28.37
N LYS A 183 23.59 16.12 29.04
CA LYS A 183 23.43 17.21 30.05
C LYS A 183 23.97 18.57 29.62
N GLN A 184 24.22 18.74 28.31
CA GLN A 184 24.63 20.05 27.76
C GLN A 184 23.38 20.92 27.71
N ARG A 185 23.20 21.76 28.74
CA ARG A 185 22.05 22.66 28.88
C ARG A 185 22.09 23.80 27.84
N HIS A 186 21.98 23.46 26.55
CA HIS A 186 21.59 24.43 25.54
C HIS A 186 20.06 24.65 25.64
N TRP A 187 19.66 25.22 26.76
CA TRP A 187 18.25 25.44 27.15
C TRP A 187 17.38 25.93 25.99
N LEU A 188 17.84 26.97 25.27
CA LEU A 188 17.08 27.54 24.14
C LEU A 188 16.88 26.53 23.01
N LEU A 189 17.91 25.74 22.68
CA LEU A 189 17.80 24.72 21.61
C LEU A 189 16.87 23.59 22.02
N THR A 190 16.97 23.11 23.26
CA THR A 190 16.10 22.04 23.78
C THR A 190 14.63 22.49 23.80
N SER A 191 14.38 23.71 24.30
CA SER A 191 13.04 24.28 24.36
C SER A 191 12.45 24.51 22.96
N SER A 192 13.24 24.97 21.99
CA SER A 192 12.77 25.17 20.62
C SER A 192 12.41 23.84 19.94
N GLN A 193 13.18 22.78 20.18
CA GLN A 193 12.86 21.43 19.66
C GLN A 193 11.61 20.84 20.29
N ALA A 194 11.44 21.00 21.61
CA ALA A 194 10.23 20.57 22.30
C ALA A 194 8.99 21.33 21.79
N LEU A 195 9.11 22.66 21.64
CA LEU A 195 8.02 23.49 21.07
C LEU A 195 7.67 23.06 19.66
N LEU A 196 8.66 22.81 18.80
CA LEU A 196 8.43 22.34 17.43
C LEU A 196 7.73 20.98 17.40
N ALA A 197 8.13 20.05 18.29
CA ALA A 197 7.44 18.77 18.42
C ALA A 197 5.95 18.94 18.80
N ILE A 198 5.67 19.81 19.78
CA ILE A 198 4.29 20.15 20.21
C ILE A 198 3.52 20.79 19.04
N LEU A 199 4.13 21.70 18.29
CA LEU A 199 3.49 22.34 17.14
C LEU A 199 3.16 21.33 16.04
N LEU A 200 4.04 20.38 15.73
CA LEU A 200 3.78 19.33 14.74
C LEU A 200 2.59 18.44 15.16
N VAL A 201 2.54 18.05 16.42
CA VAL A 201 1.41 17.30 16.98
C VAL A 201 0.13 18.14 16.92
N GLY A 202 0.20 19.40 17.32
CA GLY A 202 -0.93 20.33 17.29
C GLY A 202 -1.47 20.56 15.88
N ILE A 203 -0.60 20.83 14.91
CA ILE A 203 -0.98 20.99 13.49
C ILE A 203 -1.65 19.72 12.97
N SER A 204 -1.07 18.54 13.24
CA SER A 204 -1.66 17.27 12.84
C SER A 204 -3.03 17.04 13.47
N TYR A 205 -3.21 17.41 14.73
CA TYR A 205 -4.49 17.31 15.42
C TYR A 205 -5.53 18.26 14.83
N TYR A 206 -5.21 19.52 14.63
CA TYR A 206 -6.14 20.51 14.09
C TYR A 206 -6.47 20.29 12.61
N SER A 207 -5.56 19.70 11.84
CA SER A 207 -5.81 19.40 10.42
C SER A 207 -6.95 18.39 10.20
N GLN A 208 -7.36 17.63 11.21
CA GLN A 208 -8.57 16.78 11.15
C GLN A 208 -9.86 17.57 10.86
N GLN A 209 -9.88 18.87 11.17
CA GLN A 209 -11.04 19.73 10.94
C GLN A 209 -11.12 20.22 9.48
N ILE A 210 -10.05 20.02 8.70
CA ILE A 210 -9.99 20.47 7.31
C ILE A 210 -10.56 19.34 6.43
N SER A 211 -11.67 19.63 5.75
CA SER A 211 -12.23 18.72 4.77
C SER A 211 -12.17 19.34 3.37
N PHE A 212 -11.56 18.62 2.44
CA PHE A 212 -11.47 18.98 1.02
C PHE A 212 -12.61 18.42 0.18
N ILE A 213 -13.41 17.55 0.80
CA ILE A 213 -14.44 16.78 0.13
C ILE A 213 -15.74 16.83 0.94
N LYS A 214 -16.85 16.64 0.24
CA LYS A 214 -18.18 16.52 0.86
C LYS A 214 -19.03 15.55 0.05
N PRO A 215 -20.02 14.87 0.67
CA PRO A 215 -20.95 14.01 -0.06
C PRO A 215 -21.67 14.78 -1.18
N ASN A 216 -21.84 14.14 -2.32
CA ASN A 216 -22.68 14.66 -3.39
C ASN A 216 -24.15 14.35 -3.08
N THR A 217 -24.86 15.32 -2.57
CA THR A 217 -26.30 15.17 -2.20
C THR A 217 -27.25 15.35 -3.38
N THR A 218 -26.75 15.70 -4.56
CA THR A 218 -27.59 15.91 -5.76
C THR A 218 -27.85 14.62 -6.52
N GLU A 219 -27.01 13.60 -6.34
CA GLU A 219 -27.16 12.28 -6.96
C GLU A 219 -27.63 11.26 -5.94
N LYS A 220 -28.42 10.29 -6.40
CA LYS A 220 -28.84 9.17 -5.55
C LYS A 220 -27.65 8.26 -5.25
N PRO A 221 -27.54 7.73 -4.01
CA PRO A 221 -26.58 6.70 -3.70
C PRO A 221 -26.75 5.48 -4.60
N LEU A 222 -25.65 4.82 -4.94
CA LEU A 222 -25.66 3.54 -5.66
C LEU A 222 -25.70 2.40 -4.65
N THR A 223 -26.59 1.45 -4.90
CA THR A 223 -26.62 0.18 -4.15
C THR A 223 -25.63 -0.79 -4.81
N ILE A 224 -24.53 -1.08 -4.12
CA ILE A 224 -23.47 -1.94 -4.64
C ILE A 224 -23.36 -3.18 -3.77
N THR A 225 -23.29 -4.36 -4.42
CA THR A 225 -23.02 -5.62 -3.73
C THR A 225 -21.67 -6.18 -4.13
N LEU A 226 -20.89 -6.60 -3.13
CA LEU A 226 -19.64 -7.31 -3.28
C LEU A 226 -19.87 -8.79 -3.06
N VAL A 227 -19.35 -9.61 -3.95
CA VAL A 227 -19.45 -11.08 -3.89
C VAL A 227 -18.15 -11.64 -3.33
N GLN A 228 -18.24 -12.47 -2.31
CA GLN A 228 -17.14 -13.22 -1.72
C GLN A 228 -17.40 -14.70 -1.88
N GLY A 229 -16.74 -15.32 -2.86
CA GLY A 229 -16.94 -16.74 -3.19
C GLY A 229 -16.33 -17.70 -2.18
N ASN A 230 -15.29 -17.26 -1.47
CA ASN A 230 -14.51 -18.05 -0.51
C ASN A 230 -13.96 -19.35 -1.13
N ILE A 231 -13.46 -19.27 -2.36
CA ILE A 231 -12.84 -20.42 -3.03
C ILE A 231 -11.39 -20.54 -2.55
N GLU A 232 -11.03 -21.70 -2.02
CA GLU A 232 -9.66 -21.98 -1.62
C GLU A 232 -8.71 -21.94 -2.82
N GLN A 233 -7.51 -21.38 -2.65
CA GLN A 233 -6.55 -21.20 -3.73
C GLN A 233 -6.16 -22.52 -4.41
N GLN A 234 -6.07 -23.61 -3.66
CA GLN A 234 -5.74 -24.94 -4.19
C GLN A 234 -6.84 -25.50 -5.09
N LEU A 235 -8.11 -25.18 -4.79
CA LEU A 235 -9.27 -25.66 -5.53
C LEU A 235 -9.54 -24.80 -6.77
N LYS A 236 -9.12 -23.54 -6.75
CA LYS A 236 -9.42 -22.57 -7.81
C LYS A 236 -8.97 -23.03 -9.20
N TRP A 237 -7.83 -23.68 -9.31
CA TRP A 237 -7.24 -24.15 -10.57
C TRP A 237 -7.47 -25.64 -10.82
N ASN A 238 -8.24 -26.32 -9.96
CA ASN A 238 -8.58 -27.72 -10.14
C ASN A 238 -9.74 -27.83 -11.15
N PRO A 239 -9.55 -28.52 -12.30
CA PRO A 239 -10.61 -28.70 -13.29
C PRO A 239 -11.88 -29.36 -12.73
N ASP A 240 -11.73 -30.28 -11.77
CA ASP A 240 -12.85 -30.99 -11.14
C ASP A 240 -13.72 -30.06 -10.29
N TYR A 241 -13.16 -28.94 -9.83
CA TYR A 241 -13.85 -27.95 -9.00
C TYR A 241 -14.42 -26.77 -9.81
N LEU A 242 -14.14 -26.71 -11.11
CA LEU A 242 -14.54 -25.61 -11.99
C LEU A 242 -16.05 -25.32 -11.91
N TYR A 243 -16.86 -26.33 -12.19
CA TYR A 243 -18.33 -26.14 -12.22
C TYR A 243 -18.89 -25.70 -10.88
N GLN A 244 -18.35 -26.24 -9.78
CA GLN A 244 -18.78 -25.85 -8.43
C GLN A 244 -18.41 -24.38 -8.16
N SER A 245 -17.21 -23.95 -8.56
CA SER A 245 -16.79 -22.54 -8.42
C SER A 245 -17.70 -21.60 -9.24
N LEU A 246 -18.03 -21.99 -10.48
CA LEU A 246 -18.95 -21.20 -11.33
C LEU A 246 -20.34 -21.11 -10.71
N ASP A 247 -20.88 -22.23 -10.19
CA ASP A 247 -22.21 -22.26 -9.58
C ASP A 247 -22.26 -21.44 -8.28
N ILE A 248 -21.23 -21.48 -7.45
CA ILE A 248 -21.13 -20.62 -6.25
C ILE A 248 -21.29 -19.15 -6.64
N HIS A 249 -20.49 -18.68 -7.60
CA HIS A 249 -20.53 -17.27 -8.01
C HIS A 249 -21.85 -16.92 -8.70
N LYS A 250 -22.36 -17.80 -9.55
CA LYS A 250 -23.67 -17.63 -10.19
C LYS A 250 -24.79 -17.44 -9.15
N ASN A 251 -24.88 -18.35 -8.16
CA ASN A 251 -25.93 -18.29 -7.14
C ASN A 251 -25.84 -17.02 -6.28
N LEU A 252 -24.61 -16.60 -5.92
CA LEU A 252 -24.39 -15.35 -5.19
C LEU A 252 -24.83 -14.15 -6.02
N VAL A 253 -24.51 -14.11 -7.32
CA VAL A 253 -24.94 -13.05 -8.24
C VAL A 253 -26.45 -13.04 -8.37
N GLU A 254 -27.08 -14.20 -8.69
CA GLU A 254 -28.53 -14.33 -8.87
C GLU A 254 -29.31 -13.82 -7.66
N SER A 255 -28.82 -14.06 -6.45
CA SER A 255 -29.46 -13.60 -5.21
C SER A 255 -29.58 -12.08 -5.10
N GLN A 256 -28.78 -11.32 -5.87
CA GLN A 256 -28.64 -9.86 -5.79
C GLN A 256 -29.19 -9.13 -7.04
N LEU A 257 -29.58 -9.88 -8.08
CA LEU A 257 -30.13 -9.30 -9.30
C LEU A 257 -31.41 -8.51 -9.01
N GLY A 258 -31.52 -7.31 -9.60
CA GLY A 258 -32.65 -6.40 -9.38
C GLY A 258 -32.71 -5.73 -8.00
N LYS A 259 -31.84 -6.12 -7.06
CA LYS A 259 -31.71 -5.52 -5.74
C LYS A 259 -30.53 -4.54 -5.64
N SER A 260 -29.53 -4.73 -6.50
CA SER A 260 -28.31 -3.92 -6.54
C SER A 260 -28.15 -3.27 -7.90
N ASP A 261 -27.67 -2.03 -7.92
CA ASP A 261 -27.34 -1.34 -9.18
C ASP A 261 -26.10 -1.98 -9.82
N ILE A 262 -25.13 -2.36 -8.98
CA ILE A 262 -23.86 -2.94 -9.40
C ILE A 262 -23.50 -4.12 -8.50
N ILE A 263 -23.12 -5.25 -9.10
CA ILE A 263 -22.62 -6.45 -8.42
C ILE A 263 -21.16 -6.63 -8.82
N ILE A 264 -20.26 -6.76 -7.85
CA ILE A 264 -18.81 -6.81 -8.09
C ILE A 264 -18.25 -8.11 -7.56
N LEU A 265 -17.62 -8.88 -8.45
CA LEU A 265 -16.93 -10.11 -8.15
C LEU A 265 -15.40 -9.86 -7.97
N PRO A 266 -14.66 -10.73 -7.27
CA PRO A 266 -13.23 -10.59 -7.05
C PRO A 266 -12.34 -10.71 -8.30
N GLU A 267 -11.04 -10.54 -8.09
CA GLU A 267 -9.98 -10.77 -9.07
C GLU A 267 -9.96 -12.21 -9.56
N SER A 268 -9.79 -12.38 -10.88
CA SER A 268 -9.65 -13.68 -11.53
C SER A 268 -10.63 -14.71 -10.97
N VAL A 269 -11.88 -14.31 -10.83
CA VAL A 269 -12.93 -15.14 -10.21
C VAL A 269 -13.18 -16.41 -11.01
N LEU A 270 -12.93 -16.34 -12.30
CA LEU A 270 -13.06 -17.45 -13.25
C LEU A 270 -11.67 -18.07 -13.51
N PRO A 271 -11.50 -19.39 -13.27
CA PRO A 271 -10.21 -20.06 -13.34
C PRO A 271 -9.81 -20.54 -14.75
N LEU A 272 -10.32 -19.91 -15.78
CA LEU A 272 -10.01 -20.17 -17.18
C LEU A 272 -9.89 -18.86 -17.96
N LEU A 273 -9.40 -18.96 -19.21
CA LEU A 273 -9.39 -17.82 -20.11
C LEU A 273 -10.80 -17.34 -20.42
N GLU A 274 -10.98 -16.05 -20.60
CA GLU A 274 -12.26 -15.41 -20.84
C GLU A 274 -12.98 -16.01 -22.08
N ASN A 275 -12.25 -16.29 -23.15
CA ASN A 275 -12.80 -16.92 -24.37
C ASN A 275 -13.28 -18.37 -24.14
N GLN A 276 -12.68 -19.10 -23.19
CA GLN A 276 -13.13 -20.45 -22.81
C GLN A 276 -14.42 -20.43 -21.97
N LEU A 277 -14.69 -19.30 -21.33
CA LEU A 277 -15.87 -19.10 -20.47
C LEU A 277 -16.93 -18.20 -21.09
N GLU A 278 -16.85 -17.96 -22.41
CA GLU A 278 -17.80 -17.11 -23.13
C GLU A 278 -19.26 -17.47 -22.89
N PRO A 279 -19.70 -18.77 -22.88
CA PRO A 279 -21.10 -19.12 -22.57
C PRO A 279 -21.52 -18.69 -21.16
N TYR A 280 -20.63 -18.83 -20.16
CA TYR A 280 -20.92 -18.44 -18.79
C TYR A 280 -21.01 -16.91 -18.65
N ILE A 281 -20.07 -16.17 -19.25
CA ILE A 281 -20.07 -14.71 -19.23
C ILE A 281 -21.28 -14.15 -19.99
N THR A 282 -21.65 -14.78 -21.11
CA THR A 282 -22.86 -14.43 -21.86
C THR A 282 -24.12 -14.63 -21.02
N MET A 283 -24.19 -15.71 -20.24
CA MET A 283 -25.28 -15.94 -19.29
C MET A 283 -25.36 -14.82 -18.24
N LEU A 284 -24.22 -14.44 -17.62
CA LEU A 284 -24.17 -13.33 -16.67
C LEU A 284 -24.56 -12.00 -17.33
N SER A 285 -24.18 -11.78 -18.58
CA SER A 285 -24.59 -10.59 -19.35
C SER A 285 -26.11 -10.54 -19.56
N ARG A 286 -26.74 -11.68 -19.86
CA ARG A 286 -28.21 -11.76 -19.94
C ARG A 286 -28.86 -11.46 -18.58
N PHE A 287 -28.31 -11.96 -17.48
CA PHE A 287 -28.77 -11.60 -16.13
C PHE A 287 -28.70 -10.10 -15.89
N SER A 288 -27.58 -9.47 -16.27
CA SER A 288 -27.40 -8.02 -16.17
C SER A 288 -28.50 -7.28 -16.95
N GLN A 289 -28.75 -7.68 -18.20
CA GLN A 289 -29.77 -7.04 -19.05
C GLN A 289 -31.20 -7.20 -18.48
N GLN A 290 -31.56 -8.39 -18.02
CA GLN A 290 -32.89 -8.68 -17.51
C GLN A 290 -33.20 -8.01 -16.18
N SER A 291 -32.22 -7.92 -15.31
CA SER A 291 -32.36 -7.37 -13.96
C SER A 291 -32.04 -5.88 -13.87
N HIS A 292 -31.47 -5.29 -14.92
CA HIS A 292 -30.91 -3.94 -14.90
C HIS A 292 -29.78 -3.74 -13.86
N SER A 293 -29.14 -4.82 -13.37
CA SER A 293 -27.98 -4.79 -12.49
C SER A 293 -26.70 -4.96 -13.31
N ALA A 294 -25.76 -4.03 -13.24
CA ALA A 294 -24.45 -4.20 -13.87
C ALA A 294 -23.60 -5.22 -13.09
N ILE A 295 -22.75 -5.99 -13.78
CA ILE A 295 -21.88 -6.99 -13.15
C ILE A 295 -20.43 -6.70 -13.54
N LEU A 296 -19.56 -6.49 -12.56
CA LEU A 296 -18.11 -6.38 -12.76
C LEU A 296 -17.46 -7.66 -12.28
N LEU A 297 -16.54 -8.21 -13.09
CA LEU A 297 -15.85 -9.44 -12.70
C LEU A 297 -14.41 -9.48 -13.23
N GLY A 298 -13.52 -10.06 -12.42
CA GLY A 298 -12.13 -10.31 -12.79
C GLY A 298 -12.02 -11.52 -13.72
N THR A 299 -11.28 -11.37 -14.82
CA THR A 299 -11.07 -12.40 -15.85
C THR A 299 -9.59 -12.49 -16.23
N ILE A 300 -9.21 -13.58 -16.90
CA ILE A 300 -7.92 -13.69 -17.59
C ILE A 300 -8.21 -13.55 -19.08
N TYR A 301 -7.77 -12.42 -19.63
CA TYR A 301 -8.00 -12.06 -21.02
C TYR A 301 -6.80 -12.41 -21.89
N GLN A 302 -7.01 -13.19 -22.94
CA GLN A 302 -6.05 -13.38 -24.01
C GLN A 302 -6.37 -12.43 -25.15
N LYS A 303 -5.39 -11.60 -25.53
CA LYS A 303 -5.55 -10.69 -26.66
C LYS A 303 -5.66 -11.49 -27.97
N PRO A 304 -6.71 -11.27 -28.81
CA PRO A 304 -6.91 -12.00 -30.04
C PRO A 304 -5.66 -11.99 -30.94
N ASN A 305 -5.38 -13.13 -31.57
CA ASN A 305 -4.25 -13.37 -32.47
C ASN A 305 -2.86 -13.12 -31.84
N THR A 306 -2.76 -13.18 -30.51
CA THR A 306 -1.48 -13.07 -29.77
C THR A 306 -1.44 -14.08 -28.63
N GLU A 307 -0.23 -14.27 -28.06
CA GLU A 307 -0.05 -15.06 -26.83
C GLU A 307 -0.14 -14.18 -25.54
N GLN A 308 -0.42 -12.89 -25.68
CA GLN A 308 -0.47 -11.99 -24.57
C GLN A 308 -1.68 -12.27 -23.66
N LEU A 309 -1.39 -12.56 -22.40
CA LEU A 309 -2.36 -12.77 -21.33
C LEU A 309 -2.41 -11.58 -20.39
N PHE A 310 -3.60 -11.17 -20.02
CA PHE A 310 -3.78 -10.03 -19.10
C PHE A 310 -4.70 -10.44 -17.94
N ASN A 311 -4.32 -10.07 -16.73
CA ASN A 311 -5.24 -10.02 -15.62
C ASN A 311 -6.16 -8.81 -15.84
N SER A 312 -7.46 -9.00 -15.89
CA SER A 312 -8.40 -7.98 -16.31
C SER A 312 -9.65 -7.91 -15.45
N LEU A 313 -10.32 -6.77 -15.48
CA LEU A 313 -11.63 -6.52 -14.91
C LEU A 313 -12.57 -6.06 -16.04
N ILE A 314 -13.67 -6.76 -16.23
CA ILE A 314 -14.68 -6.40 -17.24
C ILE A 314 -15.98 -5.93 -16.59
N ALA A 315 -16.73 -5.09 -17.33
CA ALA A 315 -18.03 -4.59 -16.91
C ALA A 315 -19.14 -5.06 -17.87
N LEU A 316 -19.99 -5.97 -17.41
CA LEU A 316 -21.20 -6.38 -18.09
C LEU A 316 -22.31 -5.36 -17.77
N LYS A 317 -22.68 -4.60 -18.79
CA LYS A 317 -23.67 -3.51 -18.65
C LYS A 317 -25.05 -3.95 -19.09
N PRO A 318 -26.12 -3.50 -18.44
CA PRO A 318 -27.49 -3.80 -18.88
C PRO A 318 -27.81 -3.35 -20.30
N GLU A 319 -27.17 -2.28 -20.75
CA GLU A 319 -27.45 -1.65 -22.06
C GLU A 319 -26.75 -2.35 -23.23
N GLN A 320 -25.79 -3.24 -22.94
CA GLN A 320 -24.91 -3.82 -23.95
C GLN A 320 -24.74 -5.32 -23.74
N PRO A 321 -25.01 -6.16 -24.76
CA PRO A 321 -24.67 -7.58 -24.67
C PRO A 321 -23.15 -7.76 -24.61
N TYR A 322 -22.72 -8.83 -23.95
CA TYR A 322 -21.29 -9.18 -23.90
C TYR A 322 -20.78 -9.54 -25.29
N SER A 323 -19.61 -8.99 -25.59
CA SER A 323 -18.74 -9.43 -26.67
C SER A 323 -17.30 -9.21 -26.21
N ILE A 324 -16.43 -10.19 -26.43
CA ILE A 324 -15.03 -10.14 -26.01
C ILE A 324 -14.29 -8.93 -26.57
N ASP A 325 -14.65 -8.48 -27.79
CA ASP A 325 -14.01 -7.37 -28.49
C ASP A 325 -14.46 -6.00 -27.98
N ASN A 326 -15.67 -5.89 -27.41
CA ASN A 326 -16.31 -4.59 -27.11
C ASN A 326 -16.66 -4.41 -25.62
N VAL A 327 -16.46 -5.40 -24.76
CA VAL A 327 -16.75 -5.27 -23.34
C VAL A 327 -15.80 -4.23 -22.71
N PRO A 328 -16.32 -3.26 -21.94
CA PRO A 328 -15.48 -2.33 -21.20
C PRO A 328 -14.54 -3.08 -20.27
N ARG A 329 -13.25 -2.79 -20.36
CA ARG A 329 -12.18 -3.57 -19.75
C ARG A 329 -11.11 -2.69 -19.13
N TYR A 330 -10.63 -3.08 -17.97
CA TYR A 330 -9.38 -2.62 -17.36
C TYR A 330 -8.37 -3.75 -17.38
N LEU A 331 -7.14 -3.47 -17.76
CA LEU A 331 -6.03 -4.41 -17.81
C LEU A 331 -5.02 -4.06 -16.71
N LYS A 332 -4.65 -5.04 -15.89
CA LYS A 332 -3.67 -4.85 -14.82
C LYS A 332 -2.33 -4.39 -15.39
N HIS A 333 -1.81 -3.29 -14.84
CA HIS A 333 -0.51 -2.74 -15.22
C HIS A 333 0.61 -3.23 -14.31
N HIS A 334 0.49 -3.00 -12.99
CA HIS A 334 1.50 -3.43 -12.02
C HIS A 334 1.34 -4.91 -11.68
N LEU A 335 2.19 -5.72 -12.30
CA LEU A 335 2.22 -7.16 -12.08
C LEU A 335 3.02 -7.51 -10.83
N VAL A 336 2.65 -8.61 -10.17
CA VAL A 336 3.36 -9.15 -9.02
C VAL A 336 4.61 -9.90 -9.50
N PRO A 337 5.82 -9.45 -9.12
CA PRO A 337 7.04 -10.19 -9.45
C PRO A 337 7.01 -11.62 -8.90
N PHE A 338 7.47 -12.59 -9.68
CA PHE A 338 7.46 -14.02 -9.39
C PHE A 338 6.07 -14.66 -9.19
N GLY A 339 4.99 -13.90 -9.34
CA GLY A 339 3.62 -14.40 -9.29
C GLY A 339 2.93 -14.32 -10.66
N GLU A 340 2.99 -13.15 -11.29
CA GLU A 340 2.36 -12.89 -12.58
C GLU A 340 3.37 -12.74 -13.71
N TYR A 341 4.63 -12.44 -13.39
CA TYR A 341 5.75 -12.50 -14.33
C TYR A 341 7.04 -12.89 -13.61
N ILE A 342 7.96 -13.49 -14.34
CA ILE A 342 9.26 -13.92 -13.82
C ILE A 342 10.34 -12.98 -14.35
N PRO A 343 10.95 -12.12 -13.51
CA PRO A 343 11.95 -11.13 -13.95
C PRO A 343 13.23 -11.77 -14.52
N LEU A 344 13.52 -13.01 -14.13
CA LEU A 344 14.74 -13.73 -14.47
C LEU A 344 14.39 -15.02 -15.21
N SER A 345 14.60 -15.04 -16.51
CA SER A 345 14.20 -16.14 -17.41
C SER A 345 14.70 -17.53 -16.99
N TRP A 346 15.87 -17.62 -16.34
CA TRP A 346 16.42 -18.90 -15.86
C TRP A 346 15.66 -19.47 -14.65
N ILE A 347 14.95 -18.63 -13.88
CA ILE A 347 14.11 -19.07 -12.75
C ILE A 347 12.80 -19.68 -13.25
N LYS A 348 12.33 -19.29 -14.43
CA LYS A 348 11.06 -19.75 -15.00
C LYS A 348 10.98 -21.29 -15.09
N ASN A 349 12.11 -21.94 -15.34
CA ASN A 349 12.18 -23.40 -15.42
C ASN A 349 12.15 -24.11 -14.06
N ILE A 350 12.23 -23.35 -12.96
CA ILE A 350 12.24 -23.87 -11.58
C ILE A 350 10.88 -23.67 -10.89
N LEU A 351 10.17 -22.59 -11.27
CA LEU A 351 8.90 -22.21 -10.69
C LEU A 351 7.78 -22.50 -11.70
N ASP A 352 6.99 -23.52 -11.44
CA ASP A 352 5.78 -23.84 -12.22
C ASP A 352 4.56 -23.12 -11.62
N ILE A 353 4.47 -21.81 -11.87
CA ILE A 353 3.35 -20.99 -11.38
C ILE A 353 2.38 -20.79 -12.55
N PRO A 354 1.11 -21.22 -12.43
CA PRO A 354 0.11 -20.99 -13.46
C PRO A 354 -0.02 -19.50 -13.78
N PHE A 355 -0.05 -19.15 -15.06
CA PHE A 355 -0.19 -17.77 -15.55
C PHE A 355 0.93 -16.79 -15.12
N SER A 356 2.16 -17.29 -14.92
CA SER A 356 3.33 -16.47 -14.61
C SER A 356 3.94 -15.73 -15.82
N ASP A 357 3.23 -15.64 -16.94
CA ASP A 357 3.59 -14.94 -18.19
C ASP A 357 2.55 -13.87 -18.55
N MET A 358 2.04 -13.15 -17.58
CA MET A 358 1.10 -12.07 -17.85
C MET A 358 1.80 -10.85 -18.46
N SER A 359 1.06 -10.18 -19.34
CA SER A 359 1.48 -8.93 -19.96
C SER A 359 0.96 -7.73 -19.18
N GLU A 360 1.77 -6.67 -19.14
CA GLU A 360 1.37 -5.41 -18.50
C GLU A 360 0.34 -4.68 -19.37
N GLY A 361 -0.75 -4.24 -18.76
CA GLY A 361 -1.70 -3.30 -19.35
C GLY A 361 -1.14 -1.88 -19.45
N PRO A 362 -1.81 -0.96 -20.13
CA PRO A 362 -1.40 0.45 -20.17
C PRO A 362 -1.37 1.09 -18.79
N TYR A 363 -0.35 1.90 -18.49
CA TYR A 363 -0.25 2.61 -17.20
C TYR A 363 -1.44 3.54 -16.94
N THR A 364 -1.85 4.27 -17.98
CA THR A 364 -3.01 5.17 -17.92
C THR A 364 -4.17 4.56 -18.68
N GLN A 365 -5.27 4.32 -17.98
CA GLN A 365 -6.49 3.78 -18.56
C GLN A 365 -7.67 4.65 -18.14
N VAL A 366 -8.69 4.71 -19.00
CA VAL A 366 -9.93 5.41 -18.69
C VAL A 366 -10.66 4.67 -17.58
N PRO A 367 -11.16 5.36 -16.54
CA PRO A 367 -12.00 4.75 -15.52
C PRO A 367 -13.18 4.00 -16.13
N LEU A 368 -13.51 2.80 -15.63
CA LEU A 368 -14.69 2.07 -16.07
C LEU A 368 -15.95 2.85 -15.68
N ASP A 369 -16.76 3.23 -16.66
CA ASP A 369 -18.03 3.90 -16.45
C ASP A 369 -19.16 2.85 -16.42
N VAL A 370 -19.84 2.73 -15.28
CA VAL A 370 -20.91 1.77 -15.04
C VAL A 370 -22.03 2.45 -14.28
N LYS A 371 -23.24 2.45 -14.83
CA LYS A 371 -24.41 3.10 -14.21
C LYS A 371 -24.19 4.60 -13.90
N GLY A 372 -23.40 5.31 -14.73
CA GLY A 372 -23.05 6.71 -14.51
C GLY A 372 -22.04 6.95 -13.37
N ALA A 373 -21.42 5.90 -12.85
CA ALA A 373 -20.31 5.98 -11.91
C ALA A 373 -19.00 5.55 -12.57
N LYS A 374 -17.94 6.31 -12.34
CA LYS A 374 -16.60 6.06 -12.88
C LYS A 374 -15.71 5.47 -11.80
N PHE A 375 -15.09 4.33 -12.10
CA PHE A 375 -14.24 3.59 -11.17
C PHE A 375 -12.77 3.70 -11.54
N ALA A 376 -11.95 4.21 -10.61
CA ALA A 376 -10.50 4.06 -10.62
C ALA A 376 -10.17 2.63 -10.20
N ASN A 377 -9.83 1.79 -11.19
CA ASN A 377 -9.62 0.37 -10.93
C ASN A 377 -8.18 0.11 -10.48
N ALA A 378 -8.02 -0.83 -9.55
CA ALA A 378 -6.75 -1.38 -9.11
C ALA A 378 -6.94 -2.87 -8.82
N ILE A 379 -6.24 -3.72 -9.56
CA ILE A 379 -6.31 -5.16 -9.35
C ILE A 379 -5.23 -5.56 -8.35
N CYS A 380 -5.64 -6.03 -7.16
CA CYS A 380 -4.79 -6.60 -6.12
C CYS A 380 -3.62 -5.67 -5.74
N TYR A 381 -2.39 -6.07 -6.06
CA TYR A 381 -1.14 -5.37 -5.76
C TYR A 381 -1.12 -3.90 -6.20
N GLU A 382 -1.87 -3.53 -7.25
CA GLU A 382 -1.87 -2.16 -7.78
C GLU A 382 -2.31 -1.11 -6.77
N ILE A 383 -3.15 -1.46 -5.79
CA ILE A 383 -3.66 -0.51 -4.79
C ILE A 383 -2.55 0.09 -3.91
N ILE A 384 -1.38 -0.55 -3.85
CA ILE A 384 -0.26 -0.03 -3.07
C ILE A 384 0.49 1.11 -3.78
N PHE A 385 0.32 1.26 -5.11
CA PHE A 385 0.96 2.29 -5.93
C PHE A 385 0.08 3.53 -6.03
N ASP A 386 0.35 4.49 -5.16
CA ASP A 386 -0.43 5.71 -5.00
C ASP A 386 -0.57 6.52 -6.30
N ASN A 387 0.50 6.68 -7.07
CA ASN A 387 0.51 7.46 -8.29
C ASN A 387 -0.40 6.89 -9.38
N GLN A 388 -0.43 5.56 -9.55
CA GLN A 388 -1.27 4.91 -10.55
C GLN A 388 -2.77 5.13 -10.24
N VAL A 389 -3.17 4.87 -8.99
CA VAL A 389 -4.56 5.08 -8.56
C VAL A 389 -4.94 6.56 -8.64
N ARG A 390 -4.01 7.45 -8.26
CA ARG A 390 -4.20 8.91 -8.36
C ARG A 390 -4.44 9.37 -9.80
N HIS A 391 -3.71 8.86 -10.78
CA HIS A 391 -3.94 9.19 -12.19
C HIS A 391 -5.35 8.82 -12.64
N SER A 392 -5.86 7.66 -12.26
CA SER A 392 -7.23 7.25 -12.56
C SER A 392 -8.27 8.17 -11.89
N VAL A 393 -8.00 8.61 -10.64
CA VAL A 393 -8.86 9.60 -9.96
C VAL A 393 -8.80 10.97 -10.63
N GLN A 394 -7.64 11.39 -11.13
CA GLN A 394 -7.49 12.64 -11.89
C GLN A 394 -8.26 12.60 -13.21
N ASN A 395 -8.42 11.43 -13.83
CA ASN A 395 -9.21 11.21 -15.02
C ASN A 395 -10.73 11.15 -14.74
N GLY A 396 -11.17 11.60 -13.57
CA GLY A 396 -12.55 11.82 -13.23
C GLY A 396 -13.27 10.65 -12.59
N ALA A 397 -12.55 9.73 -11.93
CA ALA A 397 -13.19 8.65 -11.17
C ALA A 397 -13.96 9.17 -9.94
N ASP A 398 -15.13 8.59 -9.71
CA ASP A 398 -15.99 8.84 -8.55
C ASP A 398 -15.61 7.98 -7.36
N PHE A 399 -15.22 6.73 -7.63
CA PHE A 399 -14.88 5.70 -6.66
C PHE A 399 -13.53 5.06 -6.98
N ILE A 400 -12.87 4.53 -5.96
CA ILE A 400 -11.76 3.59 -6.14
C ILE A 400 -12.34 2.19 -6.03
N LEU A 401 -12.05 1.34 -7.01
CA LEU A 401 -12.42 -0.07 -6.99
C LEU A 401 -11.16 -0.93 -6.94
N THR A 402 -11.05 -1.76 -5.92
CA THR A 402 -10.01 -2.79 -5.88
C THR A 402 -10.64 -4.18 -5.78
N VAL A 403 -10.25 -5.04 -6.70
CA VAL A 403 -10.58 -6.46 -6.68
C VAL A 403 -9.33 -7.25 -6.38
N SER A 404 -9.41 -8.27 -5.52
CA SER A 404 -8.22 -8.99 -5.07
C SER A 404 -8.50 -10.47 -4.80
N ASN A 405 -7.49 -11.29 -4.98
CA ASN A 405 -7.49 -12.68 -4.54
C ASN A 405 -6.44 -12.88 -3.44
N ASP A 406 -6.76 -12.43 -2.22
CA ASP A 406 -5.87 -12.56 -1.07
C ASP A 406 -5.72 -14.00 -0.55
N ALA A 407 -6.33 -15.00 -1.22
CA ALA A 407 -6.19 -16.44 -0.87
C ALA A 407 -4.72 -16.91 -0.92
N TRP A 408 -3.88 -16.24 -1.71
CA TRP A 408 -2.42 -16.43 -1.76
C TRP A 408 -1.73 -16.24 -0.41
N PHE A 409 -2.33 -15.48 0.50
CA PHE A 409 -1.72 -15.10 1.78
C PHE A 409 -2.29 -15.89 2.96
N GLY A 410 -3.26 -16.80 2.72
CA GLY A 410 -3.91 -17.60 3.75
C GLY A 410 -4.45 -16.76 4.90
N THR A 411 -4.33 -17.28 6.12
CA THR A 411 -4.79 -16.62 7.36
C THR A 411 -3.76 -15.67 7.98
N SER A 412 -2.73 -15.26 7.22
CA SER A 412 -1.66 -14.40 7.69
C SER A 412 -2.06 -12.93 7.87
N ILE A 413 -1.08 -12.10 8.27
CA ILE A 413 -1.26 -10.66 8.39
C ILE A 413 -1.30 -9.93 7.02
N GLY A 414 -0.91 -10.60 5.92
CA GLY A 414 -0.84 -10.01 4.57
C GLY A 414 -2.12 -9.32 4.11
N PRO A 415 -3.30 -10.01 4.13
CA PRO A 415 -4.57 -9.41 3.75
C PRO A 415 -4.93 -8.15 4.54
N TRP A 416 -4.59 -8.12 5.83
CA TRP A 416 -4.87 -6.97 6.70
C TRP A 416 -3.96 -5.78 6.42
N GLN A 417 -2.68 -6.01 6.16
CA GLN A 417 -1.75 -4.96 5.73
C GLN A 417 -2.18 -4.40 4.37
N HIS A 418 -2.55 -5.25 3.43
CA HIS A 418 -3.06 -4.87 2.11
C HIS A 418 -4.34 -4.02 2.23
N PHE A 419 -5.27 -4.42 3.11
CA PHE A 419 -6.47 -3.66 3.42
C PHE A 419 -6.16 -2.29 4.06
N GLN A 420 -5.21 -2.24 4.99
CA GLN A 420 -4.76 -0.98 5.62
C GLN A 420 -4.23 0.01 4.58
N MET A 421 -3.47 -0.48 3.57
CA MET A 421 -2.99 0.34 2.47
C MET A 421 -4.13 0.82 1.56
N ALA A 422 -5.12 -0.04 1.27
CA ALA A 422 -6.30 0.35 0.50
C ALA A 422 -7.09 1.45 1.21
N ARG A 423 -7.29 1.36 2.53
CA ARG A 423 -7.93 2.42 3.35
C ARG A 423 -7.19 3.75 3.23
N MET A 424 -5.85 3.71 3.24
CA MET A 424 -5.03 4.91 3.08
C MET A 424 -5.24 5.56 1.70
N ARG A 425 -5.39 4.77 0.61
CA ARG A 425 -5.71 5.30 -0.73
C ARG A 425 -7.02 6.08 -0.74
N ALA A 426 -8.07 5.57 -0.06
CA ALA A 426 -9.34 6.28 0.05
C ALA A 426 -9.17 7.66 0.71
N LEU A 427 -8.43 7.72 1.81
CA LEU A 427 -8.16 8.95 2.57
C LEU A 427 -7.32 9.96 1.78
N GLU A 428 -6.22 9.52 1.17
CA GLU A 428 -5.30 10.36 0.40
C GLU A 428 -6.00 11.03 -0.78
N LEU A 429 -6.78 10.24 -1.52
CA LEU A 429 -7.41 10.67 -2.75
C LEU A 429 -8.80 11.28 -2.53
N GLY A 430 -9.33 11.17 -1.31
CA GLY A 430 -10.65 11.69 -0.96
C GLY A 430 -11.77 11.04 -1.77
N LYS A 431 -11.69 9.72 -2.01
CA LYS A 431 -12.69 8.96 -2.75
C LYS A 431 -13.11 7.73 -1.95
N PRO A 432 -14.42 7.39 -1.92
CA PRO A 432 -14.85 6.12 -1.34
C PRO A 432 -14.20 4.96 -2.07
N LEU A 433 -13.81 3.92 -1.31
CA LEU A 433 -13.17 2.74 -1.86
C LEU A 433 -14.05 1.51 -1.65
N ILE A 434 -14.16 0.74 -2.71
CA ILE A 434 -14.94 -0.48 -2.81
C ILE A 434 -13.96 -1.61 -3.02
N ARG A 435 -13.96 -2.59 -2.09
CA ARG A 435 -12.99 -3.70 -2.12
C ARG A 435 -13.71 -5.04 -2.12
N ALA A 436 -13.63 -5.75 -3.25
CA ALA A 436 -14.12 -7.11 -3.40
C ALA A 436 -12.96 -8.11 -3.36
N THR A 437 -13.00 -9.08 -2.46
CA THR A 437 -11.97 -10.11 -2.33
C THR A 437 -12.59 -11.50 -2.30
N ASN A 438 -11.81 -12.52 -2.67
CA ASN A 438 -12.28 -13.91 -2.62
C ASN A 438 -12.35 -14.44 -1.18
N THR A 439 -11.24 -14.39 -0.42
CA THR A 439 -11.12 -14.86 0.98
C THR A 439 -10.62 -13.78 1.93
N GLY A 440 -10.12 -12.67 1.38
CA GLY A 440 -9.51 -11.57 2.11
C GLY A 440 -10.53 -10.66 2.80
N VAL A 441 -10.16 -9.38 2.95
CA VAL A 441 -11.04 -8.39 3.58
C VAL A 441 -11.90 -7.70 2.53
N THR A 442 -13.15 -8.13 2.39
CA THR A 442 -14.17 -7.48 1.55
C THR A 442 -14.84 -6.36 2.34
N ALA A 443 -14.84 -5.13 1.81
CA ALA A 443 -15.33 -3.99 2.57
C ALA A 443 -15.72 -2.79 1.69
N PHE A 444 -16.57 -1.92 2.26
CA PHE A 444 -16.80 -0.55 1.81
C PHE A 444 -16.10 0.42 2.75
N ILE A 445 -15.39 1.37 2.18
CA ILE A 445 -14.60 2.38 2.90
C ILE A 445 -15.04 3.76 2.43
N ASP A 446 -15.26 4.69 3.37
CA ASP A 446 -15.59 6.07 3.04
C ASP A 446 -14.37 6.85 2.51
N ALA A 447 -14.61 8.05 2.02
CA ALA A 447 -13.57 8.91 1.47
C ALA A 447 -12.59 9.46 2.53
N HIS A 448 -12.79 9.16 3.80
CA HIS A 448 -11.90 9.46 4.92
C HIS A 448 -11.13 8.23 5.41
N GLY A 449 -11.18 7.10 4.68
CA GLY A 449 -10.50 5.87 5.02
C GLY A 449 -11.16 5.06 6.14
N LYS A 450 -12.37 5.42 6.58
CA LYS A 450 -13.11 4.69 7.61
C LYS A 450 -13.93 3.56 7.00
N ILE A 451 -13.99 2.45 7.69
CA ILE A 451 -14.77 1.27 7.28
C ILE A 451 -16.26 1.58 7.47
N ILE A 452 -17.03 1.53 6.37
CA ILE A 452 -18.49 1.62 6.40
C ILE A 452 -19.09 0.28 6.79
N SER A 453 -18.65 -0.79 6.09
CA SER A 453 -19.05 -2.17 6.37
C SER A 453 -18.00 -3.13 5.85
N GLN A 454 -17.93 -4.32 6.46
CA GLN A 454 -16.95 -5.35 6.17
C GLN A 454 -17.58 -6.72 6.30
N ALA A 455 -17.30 -7.61 5.34
CA ALA A 455 -17.68 -9.01 5.42
C ALA A 455 -16.71 -9.80 6.33
N PRO A 456 -17.15 -10.86 6.99
CA PRO A 456 -16.26 -11.78 7.66
C PRO A 456 -15.35 -12.49 6.65
N GLN A 457 -14.05 -12.63 6.98
CA GLN A 457 -13.14 -13.40 6.14
C GLN A 457 -13.49 -14.90 6.15
N PHE A 458 -13.08 -15.59 5.11
CA PHE A 458 -13.22 -17.06 4.98
C PHE A 458 -14.66 -17.58 5.07
N GLN A 459 -15.62 -16.77 4.62
CA GLN A 459 -17.04 -17.15 4.51
C GLN A 459 -17.56 -16.85 3.11
N GLN A 460 -18.34 -17.75 2.55
CA GLN A 460 -19.10 -17.51 1.33
C GLN A 460 -20.26 -16.56 1.65
N THR A 461 -20.24 -15.35 1.10
CA THR A 461 -21.23 -14.31 1.43
C THR A 461 -21.29 -13.20 0.38
N THR A 462 -22.27 -12.33 0.53
CA THR A 462 -22.36 -11.04 -0.17
C THR A 462 -22.40 -9.90 0.85
N LEU A 463 -21.83 -8.76 0.50
CA LEU A 463 -21.87 -7.55 1.29
C LEU A 463 -22.47 -6.42 0.47
N THR A 464 -23.57 -5.85 0.92
CA THR A 464 -24.29 -4.78 0.21
C THR A 464 -24.24 -3.48 1.00
N ALA A 465 -23.96 -2.36 0.30
CA ALA A 465 -24.04 -1.03 0.89
C ALA A 465 -24.52 0.00 -0.14
N GLN A 466 -25.07 1.10 0.37
CA GLN A 466 -25.30 2.31 -0.42
C GLN A 466 -24.06 3.18 -0.37
N VAL A 467 -23.50 3.53 -1.54
CA VAL A 467 -22.30 4.33 -1.67
C VAL A 467 -22.63 5.64 -2.37
N THR A 468 -22.25 6.74 -1.75
CA THR A 468 -22.49 8.10 -2.26
C THR A 468 -21.19 8.63 -2.88
N LYS A 469 -21.30 9.24 -4.07
CA LYS A 469 -20.19 9.99 -4.66
C LYS A 469 -19.79 11.16 -3.77
N VAL A 470 -18.57 11.60 -3.92
CA VAL A 470 -18.07 12.81 -3.22
C VAL A 470 -17.65 13.88 -4.23
N VAL A 471 -17.87 15.14 -3.87
CA VAL A 471 -17.40 16.32 -4.59
C VAL A 471 -16.23 16.95 -3.85
N GLY A 472 -15.34 17.59 -4.60
CA GLY A 472 -14.09 18.14 -4.08
C GLY A 472 -12.88 17.26 -4.42
N LYS A 473 -11.69 17.74 -4.05
CA LYS A 473 -10.42 17.13 -4.39
C LYS A 473 -9.39 17.43 -3.31
N THR A 474 -8.70 16.41 -2.82
CA THR A 474 -7.60 16.61 -1.88
C THR A 474 -6.37 17.21 -2.58
N PRO A 475 -5.51 17.96 -1.89
CA PRO A 475 -4.22 18.41 -2.42
C PRO A 475 -3.37 17.25 -2.94
N PHE A 476 -3.37 16.10 -2.23
CA PHE A 476 -2.66 14.91 -2.67
C PHE A 476 -3.21 14.33 -3.99
N ALA A 477 -4.52 14.26 -4.16
CA ALA A 477 -5.12 13.84 -5.43
C ALA A 477 -4.71 14.77 -6.58
N ALA A 478 -4.52 16.07 -6.31
CA ALA A 478 -4.07 17.03 -7.32
C ALA A 478 -2.58 16.92 -7.65
N LEU A 479 -1.72 16.87 -6.64
CA LEU A 479 -0.27 17.10 -6.75
C LEU A 479 0.58 15.87 -6.43
N GLY A 480 -0.02 14.83 -5.80
CA GLY A 480 0.71 13.67 -5.30
C GLY A 480 1.75 14.03 -4.24
N SER A 481 2.82 13.27 -4.17
CA SER A 481 3.95 13.52 -3.27
C SER A 481 4.92 14.60 -3.77
N THR A 482 4.69 15.17 -4.95
CA THR A 482 5.60 16.19 -5.57
C THR A 482 5.91 17.36 -4.63
N PRO A 483 4.93 17.98 -3.93
CA PRO A 483 5.24 19.09 -3.01
C PRO A 483 6.17 18.68 -1.86
N LEU A 484 6.01 17.47 -1.32
CA LEU A 484 6.88 16.94 -0.26
C LEU A 484 8.31 16.75 -0.75
N TYR A 485 8.47 16.19 -1.95
CA TYR A 485 9.79 15.98 -2.55
C TYR A 485 10.50 17.29 -2.87
N LEU A 486 9.79 18.26 -3.48
CA LEU A 486 10.35 19.59 -3.77
C LEU A 486 10.77 20.30 -2.48
N LEU A 487 9.90 20.33 -1.47
CA LEU A 487 10.23 20.88 -0.16
C LEU A 487 11.48 20.20 0.44
N SER A 488 11.54 18.87 0.37
CA SER A 488 12.68 18.09 0.87
C SER A 488 13.99 18.47 0.17
N VAL A 489 13.96 18.60 -1.16
CA VAL A 489 15.13 19.00 -1.95
C VAL A 489 15.57 20.42 -1.58
N VAL A 490 14.65 21.38 -1.50
CA VAL A 490 14.97 22.78 -1.14
C VAL A 490 15.59 22.85 0.25
N LEU A 491 14.98 22.21 1.25
CA LEU A 491 15.49 22.19 2.62
C LEU A 491 16.87 21.51 2.72
N PHE A 492 17.10 20.46 1.94
CA PHE A 492 18.39 19.78 1.89
C PHE A 492 19.48 20.66 1.27
N ILE A 493 19.20 21.37 0.17
CA ILE A 493 20.10 22.32 -0.46
C ILE A 493 20.45 23.44 0.54
N LEU A 494 19.46 24.02 1.20
CA LEU A 494 19.67 25.07 2.22
C LEU A 494 20.57 24.58 3.35
N HIS A 495 20.38 23.33 3.80
CA HIS A 495 21.26 22.70 4.80
C HIS A 495 22.71 22.59 4.30
N LEU A 496 22.94 22.13 3.06
CA LEU A 496 24.28 22.01 2.49
C LEU A 496 24.96 23.36 2.36
N VAL A 497 24.28 24.36 1.82
CA VAL A 497 24.79 25.74 1.69
C VAL A 497 25.15 26.31 3.06
N GLY A 498 24.26 26.20 4.05
CA GLY A 498 24.51 26.65 5.41
C GLY A 498 25.70 25.96 6.07
N SER A 499 25.86 24.65 5.81
CA SER A 499 27.00 23.86 6.32
C SER A 499 28.33 24.29 5.70
N VAL A 500 28.36 24.60 4.39
CA VAL A 500 29.54 25.11 3.70
C VAL A 500 29.92 26.53 4.23
N MET A 501 28.92 27.41 4.33
CA MET A 501 29.13 28.78 4.84
C MET A 501 29.70 28.78 6.26
N ARG A 502 29.19 27.94 7.16
CA ARG A 502 29.71 27.77 8.52
C ARG A 502 31.17 27.32 8.51
N ARG A 503 31.57 26.37 7.67
CA ARG A 503 32.96 25.89 7.53
C ARG A 503 33.88 27.00 7.04
N VAL A 504 33.42 27.81 6.07
CA VAL A 504 34.22 28.96 5.56
C VAL A 504 34.38 30.05 6.61
N LEU A 505 33.31 30.37 7.34
CA LEU A 505 33.37 31.38 8.42
C LEU A 505 34.30 30.93 9.56
N VAL A 506 34.20 29.67 10.01
CA VAL A 506 35.09 29.12 11.05
C VAL A 506 36.56 29.18 10.61
N ARG A 507 36.88 28.82 9.36
CA ARG A 507 38.24 28.89 8.83
C ARG A 507 38.77 30.33 8.77
N ARG A 508 37.90 31.34 8.48
CA ARG A 508 38.30 32.77 8.51
C ARG A 508 38.53 33.31 9.90
N VAL A 509 37.84 32.79 10.91
CA VAL A 509 37.96 33.22 12.33
C VAL A 509 39.12 32.53 13.02
N VAL A 510 39.37 31.24 12.74
CA VAL A 510 40.45 30.47 13.36
C VAL A 510 41.80 30.67 12.64
N GLY A 511 41.80 31.13 11.40
CA GLY A 511 43.00 31.41 10.61
C GLY A 511 43.50 32.86 10.76
N LYS A 512 42.91 33.62 11.71
CA LYS A 512 43.47 34.87 12.27
C LYS A 512 43.97 34.59 13.69
#